data_b726aa0bfabba12d1d0c21a460c4d62d
#
_entry.id   b726aa0bfabba12d1d0c21a460c4d62d
#
_cell.length_a   1.000
_cell.length_b   1.000
_cell.length_c   1.000
_cell.angle_alpha   90.00
_cell.angle_beta   90.00
_cell.angle_gamma   90.00
#
_symmetry.space_group_name_H-M   'P 1'
#
loop_
_entity.id
_entity.type
_entity.pdbx_description
1 polymer ?
#
loop_
_entity_poly.entity_id
_entity_poly.type
_entity_poly.pdbx_seq_one_letter_code
_entity_poly.pdbx_strand_id
1 'polypeptide(L)'
;MRRIIFVSLWVFFMCTAAMAASDGELARQYMAEHPLPIPLPLPTPAAGKAATDDEVARVKTFAGKATIARTDKVIPVNKDEKIYTGDTIKTGADGSVGITFRDNTLLSLGPNSVVVIQEFLFAPAQGKLSIVTRMIKGTAAYFSGIIAKLSPQSVRFETPVATVGFRGTKFLVSIEEEASK
;
A
#
# COMPACT_ATOMS: atom_id res chain seq x y z
N MET A 1 -77.96 -12.06 28.74
CA MET A 1 -77.06 -12.81 27.84
C MET A 1 -76.50 -11.88 26.78
N ARG A 2 -75.19 -11.90 26.58
CA ARG A 2 -74.47 -11.26 25.46
C ARG A 2 -74.26 -9.74 25.51
N ARG A 3 -73.36 -9.33 26.35
CA ARG A 3 -72.57 -8.07 26.21
C ARG A 3 -71.12 -8.37 26.56
N ILE A 4 -70.32 -8.78 25.60
CA ILE A 4 -68.88 -8.75 25.64
C ILE A 4 -68.47 -8.96 24.19
N ILE A 5 -67.67 -8.05 23.65
CA ILE A 5 -66.82 -8.05 22.47
C ILE A 5 -67.03 -6.73 21.70
N PHE A 6 -66.31 -5.68 22.14
CA PHE A 6 -66.01 -4.54 21.25
C PHE A 6 -65.00 -3.57 21.91
N VAL A 7 -63.99 -4.08 22.65
CA VAL A 7 -62.97 -3.23 23.24
C VAL A 7 -61.56 -3.66 22.84
N SER A 8 -61.37 -4.73 22.04
CA SER A 8 -60.06 -5.30 21.80
C SER A 8 -59.43 -4.93 20.45
N LEU A 9 -60.04 -4.08 19.63
CA LEU A 9 -59.49 -3.81 18.28
C LEU A 9 -58.85 -2.40 18.11
N TRP A 10 -58.92 -1.56 19.14
CA TRP A 10 -58.40 -0.18 19.07
C TRP A 10 -57.02 0.02 19.69
N VAL A 11 -56.56 -0.93 20.47
CA VAL A 11 -55.22 -0.85 21.10
C VAL A 11 -54.09 -1.38 20.19
N PHE A 12 -54.45 -2.17 19.16
CA PHE A 12 -53.42 -2.75 18.27
C PHE A 12 -53.02 -1.87 17.09
N PHE A 13 -53.77 -0.78 16.82
CA PHE A 13 -53.49 0.11 15.68
C PHE A 13 -52.67 1.35 16.07
N MET A 14 -52.46 1.59 17.37
CA MET A 14 -51.65 2.74 17.82
C MET A 14 -50.19 2.39 18.15
N CYS A 15 -49.82 1.12 18.12
CA CYS A 15 -48.48 0.68 18.45
C CYS A 15 -47.55 0.52 17.23
N THR A 16 -48.10 0.59 16.00
CA THR A 16 -47.26 0.44 14.78
C THR A 16 -46.78 1.74 14.18
N ALA A 17 -47.25 2.90 14.64
CA ALA A 17 -46.82 4.21 14.14
C ALA A 17 -45.65 4.84 14.97
N ALA A 18 -45.33 4.29 16.14
CA ALA A 18 -44.31 4.85 17.03
C ALA A 18 -42.93 4.20 16.89
N MET A 19 -42.80 3.10 16.12
CA MET A 19 -41.52 2.39 15.97
C MET A 19 -40.69 2.79 14.73
N ALA A 20 -41.24 3.60 13.85
CA ALA A 20 -40.53 4.00 12.62
C ALA A 20 -39.80 5.33 12.74
N ALA A 21 -39.92 6.05 13.86
CA ALA A 21 -39.33 7.37 14.04
C ALA A 21 -38.09 7.38 14.98
N SER A 22 -37.81 6.25 15.65
CA SER A 22 -36.72 6.22 16.66
C SER A 22 -35.36 5.87 16.12
N ASP A 23 -35.30 5.14 15.00
CA ASP A 23 -34.02 4.64 14.50
C ASP A 23 -33.16 5.73 13.81
N GLY A 24 -33.80 6.73 13.25
CA GLY A 24 -33.13 7.88 12.64
C GLY A 24 -32.60 8.90 13.63
N GLU A 25 -33.26 9.05 14.76
CA GLU A 25 -32.90 10.00 15.81
C GLU A 25 -31.73 9.47 16.67
N LEU A 26 -31.80 8.19 17.02
CA LEU A 26 -30.72 7.49 17.72
C LEU A 26 -29.42 7.43 16.88
N ALA A 27 -29.56 7.20 15.59
CA ALA A 27 -28.41 7.22 14.67
C ALA A 27 -27.79 8.64 14.58
N ARG A 28 -28.60 9.68 14.54
CA ARG A 28 -28.13 11.08 14.53
C ARG A 28 -27.45 11.46 15.85
N GLN A 29 -28.01 11.04 16.96
CA GLN A 29 -27.46 11.31 18.29
C GLN A 29 -26.15 10.56 18.49
N TYR A 30 -26.07 9.30 18.05
CA TYR A 30 -24.84 8.50 18.11
C TYR A 30 -23.72 9.11 17.26
N MET A 31 -24.05 9.63 16.08
CA MET A 31 -23.08 10.32 15.19
C MET A 31 -22.64 11.67 15.75
N ALA A 32 -23.48 12.34 16.53
CA ALA A 32 -23.12 13.63 17.14
C ALA A 32 -22.18 13.46 18.34
N GLU A 33 -22.33 12.39 19.11
CA GLU A 33 -21.47 12.08 20.26
C GLU A 33 -20.18 11.33 19.86
N HIS A 34 -20.19 10.65 18.71
CA HIS A 34 -19.05 9.92 18.16
C HIS A 34 -18.76 10.47 16.76
N PRO A 35 -18.15 11.66 16.64
CA PRO A 35 -17.71 12.13 15.33
C PRO A 35 -16.80 11.06 14.75
N LEU A 36 -17.08 10.63 13.51
CA LEU A 36 -16.23 9.71 12.80
C LEU A 36 -14.79 10.21 12.94
N PRO A 37 -13.83 9.34 13.26
CA PRO A 37 -12.45 9.74 13.32
C PRO A 37 -12.14 10.45 12.00
N ILE A 38 -11.71 11.71 12.10
CA ILE A 38 -11.27 12.49 10.95
C ILE A 38 -10.33 11.58 10.18
N PRO A 39 -10.55 11.29 8.89
CA PRO A 39 -9.61 10.50 8.13
C PRO A 39 -8.25 11.15 8.34
N LEU A 40 -7.35 10.41 8.98
CA LEU A 40 -5.97 10.87 9.17
C LEU A 40 -5.51 11.36 7.80
N PRO A 41 -4.95 12.59 7.72
CA PRO A 41 -4.41 13.07 6.46
C PRO A 41 -3.53 11.96 5.94
N LEU A 42 -3.79 11.54 4.69
CA LEU A 42 -2.91 10.62 3.97
C LEU A 42 -1.50 11.07 4.28
N PRO A 43 -0.60 10.20 4.74
CA PRO A 43 0.76 10.63 5.04
C PRO A 43 1.26 11.35 3.80
N THR A 44 1.41 12.66 3.92
CA THR A 44 2.10 13.48 2.93
C THR A 44 3.38 12.71 2.66
N PRO A 45 3.74 12.42 1.41
CA PRO A 45 5.00 11.74 1.13
C PRO A 45 6.05 12.54 1.89
N ALA A 46 6.61 11.93 2.93
CA ALA A 46 7.57 12.58 3.80
C ALA A 46 8.65 13.14 2.89
N ALA A 47 8.75 14.46 2.88
CA ALA A 47 9.75 15.19 2.14
C ALA A 47 11.09 14.50 2.39
N GLY A 48 11.70 14.03 1.32
CA GLY A 48 12.78 13.08 1.28
C GLY A 48 13.76 13.23 2.44
N LYS A 49 13.80 12.19 3.27
CA LYS A 49 14.96 11.94 4.08
C LYS A 49 16.13 11.87 3.09
N ALA A 50 17.11 12.76 3.26
CA ALA A 50 18.25 12.93 2.37
C ALA A 50 18.71 11.57 1.84
N ALA A 51 18.79 11.46 0.51
CA ALA A 51 19.35 10.28 -0.14
C ALA A 51 20.72 10.04 0.50
N THR A 52 20.83 8.97 1.29
CA THR A 52 22.13 8.51 1.73
C THR A 52 22.86 8.07 0.47
N ASP A 53 24.07 8.58 0.23
CA ASP A 53 24.91 8.26 -0.94
C ASP A 53 25.28 6.75 -1.01
N ASP A 54 24.74 5.94 -0.13
CA ASP A 54 24.94 4.51 -0.12
C ASP A 54 24.08 3.81 -1.18
N GLU A 55 24.75 3.14 -2.09
CA GLU A 55 24.11 2.21 -3.02
C GLU A 55 23.32 1.15 -2.25
N VAL A 56 22.04 1.01 -2.56
CA VAL A 56 21.14 0.07 -1.87
C VAL A 56 20.85 -1.18 -2.70
N ALA A 57 20.93 -1.04 -4.03
CA ALA A 57 20.64 -2.13 -4.95
C ALA A 57 21.36 -1.93 -6.30
N ARG A 58 21.33 -2.97 -7.13
CA ARG A 58 21.85 -2.93 -8.52
C ARG A 58 20.88 -3.58 -9.49
N VAL A 59 20.86 -3.05 -10.69
CA VAL A 59 20.20 -3.68 -11.82
C VAL A 59 20.99 -4.92 -12.26
N LYS A 60 20.35 -6.08 -12.28
CA LYS A 60 20.97 -7.33 -12.74
C LYS A 60 20.56 -7.67 -14.16
N THR A 61 19.30 -7.46 -14.47
CA THR A 61 18.73 -7.74 -15.79
C THR A 61 17.79 -6.61 -16.19
N PHE A 62 17.74 -6.32 -17.46
CA PHE A 62 16.72 -5.42 -18.01
C PHE A 62 16.42 -5.81 -19.46
N ALA A 63 15.23 -5.49 -19.91
CA ALA A 63 14.82 -5.58 -21.32
C ALA A 63 13.89 -4.41 -21.64
N GLY A 64 13.84 -4.02 -22.91
CA GLY A 64 13.02 -2.92 -23.40
C GLY A 64 13.41 -1.57 -22.78
N LYS A 65 12.45 -0.65 -22.69
CA LYS A 65 12.67 0.70 -22.16
C LYS A 65 12.47 0.74 -20.65
N ALA A 66 13.47 1.22 -19.92
CA ALA A 66 13.38 1.47 -18.49
C ALA A 66 14.25 2.65 -18.09
N THR A 67 13.83 3.38 -17.07
CA THR A 67 14.50 4.57 -16.55
C THR A 67 14.51 4.59 -15.03
N ILE A 68 15.53 5.22 -14.46
CA ILE A 68 15.63 5.55 -13.04
C ILE A 68 15.54 7.07 -12.93
N ALA A 69 14.51 7.57 -12.24
CA ALA A 69 14.39 8.97 -11.89
C ALA A 69 14.96 9.18 -10.48
N ARG A 70 15.99 10.03 -10.41
CA ARG A 70 16.72 10.38 -9.18
C ARG A 70 16.74 11.89 -9.04
N THR A 71 16.07 12.43 -8.01
CA THR A 71 15.95 13.87 -7.75
C THR A 71 15.58 14.63 -9.04
N ASP A 72 16.55 15.22 -9.72
CA ASP A 72 16.36 16.05 -10.92
C ASP A 72 16.89 15.39 -12.22
N LYS A 73 17.30 14.12 -12.15
CA LYS A 73 17.89 13.39 -13.28
C LYS A 73 17.09 12.16 -13.63
N VAL A 74 16.89 11.93 -14.91
CA VAL A 74 16.36 10.67 -15.45
C VAL A 74 17.49 9.95 -16.17
N ILE A 75 17.80 8.75 -15.69
CA ILE A 75 18.92 7.93 -16.15
C ILE A 75 18.35 6.70 -16.85
N PRO A 76 18.78 6.34 -18.06
CA PRO A 76 18.39 5.10 -18.68
C PRO A 76 18.94 3.92 -17.84
N VAL A 77 18.15 2.86 -17.72
CA VAL A 77 18.58 1.65 -17.03
C VAL A 77 19.63 0.93 -17.86
N ASN A 78 20.76 0.60 -17.21
CA ASN A 78 21.80 -0.23 -17.76
C ASN A 78 22.08 -1.42 -16.81
N LYS A 79 22.76 -2.44 -17.33
CA LYS A 79 23.22 -3.53 -16.47
C LYS A 79 24.23 -3.01 -15.43
N ASP A 80 24.12 -3.50 -14.21
CA ASP A 80 24.91 -3.10 -13.05
C ASP A 80 24.76 -1.63 -12.63
N GLU A 81 23.71 -0.92 -13.16
CA GLU A 81 23.36 0.44 -12.73
C GLU A 81 23.03 0.44 -11.23
N LYS A 82 23.59 1.43 -10.53
CA LYS A 82 23.40 1.60 -9.10
C LYS A 82 22.07 2.25 -8.78
N ILE A 83 21.40 1.75 -7.77
CA ILE A 83 20.12 2.26 -7.26
C ILE A 83 20.34 2.74 -5.84
N TYR A 84 19.74 3.89 -5.52
CA TYR A 84 19.83 4.56 -4.23
C TYR A 84 18.44 4.72 -3.59
N THR A 85 18.43 4.99 -2.31
CA THR A 85 17.18 5.37 -1.61
C THR A 85 16.61 6.64 -2.23
N GLY A 86 15.32 6.66 -2.49
CA GLY A 86 14.61 7.76 -3.15
C GLY A 86 14.49 7.59 -4.67
N ASP A 87 15.22 6.67 -5.29
CA ASP A 87 15.11 6.42 -6.72
C ASP A 87 13.73 5.87 -7.09
N THR A 88 13.20 6.34 -8.21
CA THR A 88 11.99 5.84 -8.85
C THR A 88 12.35 5.09 -10.11
N ILE A 89 12.05 3.80 -10.16
CA ILE A 89 12.27 2.95 -11.33
C ILE A 89 10.98 2.89 -12.14
N LYS A 90 11.07 3.16 -13.45
CA LYS A 90 9.95 3.13 -14.39
C LYS A 90 10.28 2.23 -15.57
N THR A 91 9.36 1.31 -15.89
CA THR A 91 9.46 0.48 -17.09
C THR A 91 8.42 0.91 -18.12
N GLY A 92 8.79 0.83 -19.39
CA GLY A 92 7.89 1.04 -20.52
C GLY A 92 6.97 -0.16 -20.79
N ALA A 93 6.16 -0.05 -21.86
CA ALA A 93 5.22 -1.11 -22.24
C ALA A 93 5.91 -2.44 -22.63
N ASP A 94 7.12 -2.38 -23.09
CA ASP A 94 8.00 -3.51 -23.45
C ASP A 94 9.12 -3.72 -22.41
N GLY A 95 9.09 -2.93 -21.31
CA GLY A 95 10.16 -2.87 -20.33
C GLY A 95 10.05 -3.92 -19.24
N SER A 96 11.19 -4.45 -18.82
CA SER A 96 11.32 -5.22 -17.59
C SER A 96 12.66 -4.95 -16.93
N VAL A 97 12.70 -5.00 -15.59
CA VAL A 97 13.92 -4.74 -14.81
C VAL A 97 13.99 -5.70 -13.64
N GLY A 98 15.12 -6.39 -13.51
CA GLY A 98 15.45 -7.19 -12.33
C GLY A 98 16.52 -6.51 -11.49
N ILE A 99 16.21 -6.31 -10.22
CA ILE A 99 17.02 -5.57 -9.25
C ILE A 99 17.43 -6.51 -8.12
N THR A 100 18.66 -6.41 -7.67
CA THR A 100 19.15 -7.11 -6.48
C THR A 100 19.59 -6.09 -5.45
N PHE A 101 18.99 -6.15 -4.27
CA PHE A 101 19.38 -5.33 -3.12
C PHE A 101 20.60 -5.93 -2.40
N ARG A 102 21.27 -5.12 -1.57
CA ARG A 102 22.44 -5.54 -0.78
C ARG A 102 22.14 -6.66 0.22
N ASP A 103 20.90 -6.83 0.63
CA ASP A 103 20.45 -7.93 1.50
C ASP A 103 20.04 -9.19 0.74
N ASN A 104 20.34 -9.26 -0.57
CA ASN A 104 19.91 -10.31 -1.50
C ASN A 104 18.38 -10.38 -1.75
N THR A 105 17.63 -9.35 -1.42
CA THR A 105 16.27 -9.21 -1.91
C THR A 105 16.29 -9.04 -3.42
N LEU A 106 15.43 -9.78 -4.13
CA LEU A 106 15.23 -9.63 -5.58
C LEU A 106 13.89 -8.99 -5.85
N LEU A 107 13.90 -7.95 -6.67
CA LEU A 107 12.71 -7.28 -7.17
C LEU A 107 12.73 -7.31 -8.69
N SER A 108 11.72 -7.95 -9.30
CA SER A 108 11.55 -7.97 -10.75
C SER A 108 10.31 -7.20 -11.13
N LEU A 109 10.46 -6.22 -11.99
CA LEU A 109 9.41 -5.35 -12.50
C LEU A 109 9.01 -5.79 -13.90
N GLY A 110 7.73 -5.92 -14.14
CA GLY A 110 7.16 -6.16 -15.46
C GLY A 110 6.89 -4.85 -16.23
N PRO A 111 6.17 -4.92 -17.35
CA PRO A 111 5.83 -3.76 -18.17
C PRO A 111 4.99 -2.72 -17.42
N ASN A 112 5.10 -1.45 -17.86
CA ASN A 112 4.34 -0.31 -17.33
C ASN A 112 4.38 -0.16 -15.80
N SER A 113 5.47 -0.61 -15.17
CA SER A 113 5.62 -0.59 -13.72
C SER A 113 6.32 0.67 -13.24
N VAL A 114 5.88 1.17 -12.09
CA VAL A 114 6.50 2.30 -11.39
C VAL A 114 6.68 1.94 -9.93
N VAL A 115 7.94 1.94 -9.49
CA VAL A 115 8.34 1.57 -8.13
C VAL A 115 9.31 2.60 -7.57
N VAL A 116 9.12 2.96 -6.31
CA VAL A 116 9.97 3.88 -5.54
C VAL A 116 10.65 3.11 -4.41
N ILE A 117 11.95 3.26 -4.27
CA ILE A 117 12.71 2.75 -3.13
C ILE A 117 12.68 3.80 -2.02
N GLN A 118 11.75 3.67 -1.07
CA GLN A 118 11.56 4.70 -0.05
C GLN A 118 12.60 4.65 1.06
N GLU A 119 12.92 3.43 1.50
CA GLU A 119 13.88 3.23 2.58
C GLU A 119 14.63 1.91 2.39
N PHE A 120 15.91 1.93 2.66
CA PHE A 120 16.74 0.75 2.77
C PHE A 120 17.80 0.95 3.84
N LEU A 121 17.81 0.10 4.83
CA LEU A 121 18.78 0.09 5.91
C LEU A 121 19.22 -1.34 6.17
N PHE A 122 20.50 -1.61 5.96
CA PHE A 122 21.06 -2.93 6.14
C PHE A 122 22.37 -2.87 6.94
N ALA A 123 22.22 -2.84 8.26
CA ALA A 123 23.31 -2.84 9.22
C ALA A 123 23.03 -3.91 10.31
N PRO A 124 23.18 -5.21 9.97
CA PRO A 124 22.82 -6.32 10.86
C PRO A 124 23.61 -6.33 12.16
N ALA A 125 24.89 -5.92 12.12
CA ALA A 125 25.72 -5.82 13.33
C ALA A 125 25.20 -4.79 14.34
N GLN A 126 24.40 -3.82 13.90
CA GLN A 126 23.79 -2.79 14.75
C GLN A 126 22.30 -3.04 15.04
N GLY A 127 21.75 -4.17 14.55
CA GLY A 127 20.33 -4.46 14.63
C GLY A 127 19.44 -3.52 13.81
N LYS A 128 20.03 -2.73 12.90
CA LYS A 128 19.30 -1.77 12.07
C LYS A 128 18.99 -2.39 10.71
N LEU A 129 17.74 -2.76 10.53
CA LEU A 129 17.24 -3.43 9.33
C LEU A 129 15.93 -2.78 8.92
N SER A 130 15.81 -2.32 7.68
CA SER A 130 14.56 -1.80 7.10
C SER A 130 14.62 -1.87 5.58
N ILE A 131 13.50 -2.23 4.96
CA ILE A 131 13.28 -2.09 3.54
C ILE A 131 11.83 -1.69 3.29
N VAL A 132 11.64 -0.52 2.69
CA VAL A 132 10.33 -0.01 2.30
C VAL A 132 10.36 0.29 0.81
N THR A 133 9.55 -0.45 0.08
CA THR A 133 9.38 -0.31 -1.37
C THR A 133 7.94 0.05 -1.66
N ARG A 134 7.71 1.10 -2.44
CA ARG A 134 6.38 1.54 -2.84
C ARG A 134 6.16 1.32 -4.32
N MET A 135 5.18 0.52 -4.67
CA MET A 135 4.73 0.32 -6.04
C MET A 135 3.52 1.20 -6.33
N ILE A 136 3.56 1.94 -7.43
CA ILE A 136 2.49 2.85 -7.84
C ILE A 136 1.56 2.14 -8.82
N LYS A 137 2.13 1.44 -9.82
CA LYS A 137 1.40 0.68 -10.82
C LYS A 137 2.25 -0.40 -11.47
N GLY A 138 1.61 -1.32 -12.21
CA GLY A 138 2.22 -2.37 -13.00
C GLY A 138 2.31 -3.71 -12.27
N THR A 139 3.31 -4.51 -12.58
CA THR A 139 3.54 -5.83 -11.98
C THR A 139 4.91 -5.94 -11.36
N ALA A 140 4.98 -6.59 -10.20
CA ALA A 140 6.24 -6.86 -9.53
C ALA A 140 6.26 -8.26 -8.93
N ALA A 141 7.39 -8.94 -9.08
CA ALA A 141 7.72 -10.15 -8.34
C ALA A 141 8.80 -9.82 -7.31
N TYR A 142 8.53 -10.14 -6.06
CA TYR A 142 9.41 -9.88 -4.93
C TYR A 142 9.86 -11.18 -4.29
N PHE A 143 11.16 -11.32 -4.08
CA PHE A 143 11.77 -12.43 -3.37
C PHE A 143 12.56 -11.86 -2.21
N SER A 144 12.13 -12.14 -1.00
CA SER A 144 12.72 -11.58 0.20
C SER A 144 14.13 -12.10 0.48
N GLY A 145 15.00 -11.18 0.90
CA GLY A 145 16.37 -11.45 1.25
C GLY A 145 16.59 -11.68 2.75
N ILE A 146 17.74 -11.21 3.23
CA ILE A 146 18.22 -11.41 4.61
C ILE A 146 17.39 -10.60 5.61
N ILE A 147 17.00 -9.37 5.28
CA ILE A 147 16.20 -8.52 6.18
C ILE A 147 14.91 -9.20 6.58
N ALA A 148 14.20 -9.81 5.63
CA ALA A 148 12.94 -10.49 5.90
C ALA A 148 13.09 -11.74 6.79
N LYS A 149 14.27 -12.36 6.78
CA LYS A 149 14.58 -13.50 7.63
C LYS A 149 14.92 -13.08 9.06
N LEU A 150 15.67 -11.98 9.20
CA LEU A 150 16.13 -11.49 10.51
C LEU A 150 15.07 -10.62 11.20
N SER A 151 14.34 -9.82 10.44
CA SER A 151 13.35 -8.86 10.95
C SER A 151 12.17 -8.70 9.98
N PRO A 152 11.24 -9.68 9.93
CA PRO A 152 10.11 -9.65 9.00
C PRO A 152 9.27 -8.38 9.09
N GLN A 153 9.11 -7.84 10.30
CA GLN A 153 8.36 -6.61 10.57
C GLN A 153 9.00 -5.35 9.97
N SER A 154 10.28 -5.42 9.61
CA SER A 154 11.03 -4.31 8.99
C SER A 154 10.92 -4.29 7.47
N VAL A 155 10.18 -5.22 6.88
CA VAL A 155 9.96 -5.27 5.45
C VAL A 155 8.54 -4.83 5.14
N ARG A 156 8.41 -3.79 4.29
CA ARG A 156 7.11 -3.24 3.85
C ARG A 156 7.10 -3.08 2.34
N PHE A 157 6.03 -3.53 1.75
CA PHE A 157 5.73 -3.27 0.36
C PHE A 157 4.41 -2.51 0.29
N GLU A 158 4.48 -1.25 -0.11
CA GLU A 158 3.35 -0.35 -0.15
C GLU A 158 2.78 -0.27 -1.56
N THR A 159 1.45 -0.22 -1.63
CA THR A 159 0.69 0.04 -2.85
C THR A 159 -0.26 1.21 -2.59
N PRO A 160 -0.88 1.81 -3.62
CA PRO A 160 -1.85 2.89 -3.41
C PRO A 160 -3.05 2.51 -2.53
N VAL A 161 -3.40 1.24 -2.48
CA VAL A 161 -4.60 0.73 -1.80
C VAL A 161 -4.29 -0.14 -0.57
N ALA A 162 -3.04 -0.55 -0.37
CA ALA A 162 -2.69 -1.46 0.73
C ALA A 162 -1.20 -1.38 1.09
N THR A 163 -0.89 -1.68 2.34
CA THR A 163 0.47 -2.00 2.77
C THR A 163 0.56 -3.49 3.02
N VAL A 164 1.46 -4.16 2.32
CA VAL A 164 1.70 -5.59 2.45
C VAL A 164 2.88 -5.81 3.39
N GLY A 165 2.59 -6.29 4.59
CA GLY A 165 3.60 -6.90 5.45
C GLY A 165 3.62 -8.40 5.18
N PHE A 166 4.78 -8.99 4.96
CA PHE A 166 4.84 -10.39 4.58
C PHE A 166 5.82 -11.18 5.44
N ARG A 167 5.37 -12.41 5.66
CA ARG A 167 6.12 -13.44 6.36
C ARG A 167 6.37 -14.59 5.38
N GLY A 168 7.09 -14.31 4.31
CA GLY A 168 7.27 -15.28 3.25
C GLY A 168 8.47 -14.94 2.39
N THR A 169 8.83 -15.87 1.52
CA THR A 169 10.01 -15.75 0.66
C THR A 169 9.70 -15.18 -0.71
N LYS A 170 8.45 -15.21 -1.16
CA LYS A 170 8.07 -14.82 -2.52
C LYS A 170 6.62 -14.36 -2.59
N PHE A 171 6.37 -13.25 -3.30
CA PHE A 171 5.03 -12.83 -3.69
C PHE A 171 5.03 -12.12 -5.06
N LEU A 172 3.87 -12.06 -5.66
CA LEU A 172 3.60 -11.35 -6.90
C LEU A 172 2.54 -10.28 -6.63
N VAL A 173 2.73 -9.08 -7.16
CA VAL A 173 1.76 -7.97 -7.09
C VAL A 173 1.46 -7.50 -8.49
N SER A 174 0.18 -7.26 -8.77
CA SER A 174 -0.29 -6.57 -9.97
C SER A 174 -1.20 -5.42 -9.53
N ILE A 175 -0.92 -4.23 -10.02
CA ILE A 175 -1.72 -3.02 -9.79
C ILE A 175 -2.10 -2.51 -11.17
N GLU A 176 -3.38 -2.64 -11.50
CA GLU A 176 -3.95 -2.08 -12.71
C GLU A 176 -4.34 -0.62 -12.44
N GLU A 177 -4.07 0.25 -13.40
CA GLU A 177 -4.57 1.62 -13.39
C GLU A 177 -6.05 1.52 -13.81
N GLU A 178 -6.99 1.80 -12.90
CA GLU A 178 -8.39 1.95 -13.30
C GLU A 178 -8.45 3.08 -14.32
N ALA A 179 -8.79 2.72 -15.55
CA ALA A 179 -9.09 3.70 -16.57
C ALA A 179 -10.27 4.52 -16.06
N SER A 180 -10.04 5.75 -15.65
CA SER A 180 -11.11 6.70 -15.34
C SER A 180 -11.98 6.86 -16.58
N LYS A 181 -13.19 6.37 -16.47
CA LYS A 181 -14.22 6.41 -17.51
C LYS A 181 -14.85 7.80 -17.52
#